data_686d6b17469fe2f7041aaf95e3e6ff07
#
_entry.id   686d6b17469fe2f7041aaf95e3e6ff07
#
_cell.length_a   1.000
_cell.length_b   1.000
_cell.length_c   1.000
_cell.angle_alpha   90.00
_cell.angle_beta   90.00
_cell.angle_gamma   90.00
#
_symmetry.space_group_name_H-M   'P 1'
#
loop_
_entity.id
_entity.type
_entity.pdbx_description
1 polymer ?
#
loop_
_entity_poly.entity_id
_entity_poly.type
_entity_poly.pdbx_seq_one_letter_code
_entity_poly.pdbx_strand_id
1 'polypeptide(L)'
;MKILGISGSPRKESQSGVYKLMQTVLENTGVDYELVSLRGKTISGCIACLGCVKDNICKVEDDLAPLREKIVAADAYVFGAPNYYATLNAATHALLERWFQFRHQTGDLLWGKLAVAVGVGGTSGRFPADELEKLFLYNFIETVAKVTGQGAASCYTCGHGETCQVGVPLMIHGQGVKITPDMIPDVAKQPKVMAAAVEAGKLLGQRLKNGHDRMAVTRKVQEKMMAMFASSA
;
A
#
# COMPACT_ATOMS: atom_id res chain seq x y z
N MET A 1 3.03 17.45 -12.01
CA MET A 1 3.21 16.43 -10.94
C MET A 1 2.05 15.48 -11.02
N LYS A 2 2.34 14.19 -10.89
CA LYS A 2 1.32 13.13 -10.93
C LYS A 2 1.54 12.11 -9.81
N ILE A 3 0.49 11.71 -9.12
CA ILE A 3 0.53 10.69 -8.08
C ILE A 3 0.00 9.38 -8.64
N LEU A 4 0.69 8.27 -8.36
CA LEU A 4 0.20 6.94 -8.69
C LEU A 4 -0.34 6.25 -7.42
N GLY A 5 -1.63 5.95 -7.42
CA GLY A 5 -2.25 5.06 -6.47
C GLY A 5 -2.15 3.60 -6.93
N ILE A 6 -1.72 2.69 -6.06
CA ILE A 6 -1.69 1.25 -6.36
C ILE A 6 -2.41 0.50 -5.25
N SER A 7 -3.56 -0.07 -5.57
CA SER A 7 -4.35 -0.87 -4.63
C SER A 7 -4.06 -2.36 -4.78
N GLY A 8 -3.50 -2.96 -3.74
CA GLY A 8 -3.27 -4.40 -3.64
C GLY A 8 -4.51 -5.21 -3.23
N SER A 9 -5.66 -4.57 -3.04
CA SER A 9 -6.87 -5.27 -2.62
C SER A 9 -7.42 -6.18 -3.72
N PRO A 10 -7.72 -7.47 -3.43
CA PRO A 10 -8.37 -8.37 -4.38
C PRO A 10 -9.88 -8.14 -4.50
N ARG A 11 -10.47 -7.34 -3.61
CA ARG A 11 -11.91 -7.03 -3.61
C ARG A 11 -12.27 -6.05 -4.73
N LYS A 12 -13.53 -6.08 -5.16
CA LYS A 12 -14.08 -5.02 -6.02
C LYS A 12 -13.91 -3.67 -5.33
N GLU A 13 -13.68 -2.62 -6.09
CA GLU A 13 -13.39 -1.27 -5.60
C GLU A 13 -14.45 -0.77 -4.62
N SER A 14 -15.74 -0.95 -4.96
CA SER A 14 -16.89 -0.59 -4.11
C SER A 14 -16.94 -1.31 -2.75
N GLN A 15 -16.28 -2.46 -2.64
CA GLN A 15 -16.24 -3.31 -1.43
C GLN A 15 -14.90 -3.26 -0.69
N SER A 16 -13.93 -2.53 -1.23
CA SER A 16 -12.58 -2.48 -0.72
C SER A 16 -12.35 -1.29 0.20
N GLY A 17 -12.16 -1.54 1.49
CA GLY A 17 -11.74 -0.50 2.43
C GLY A 17 -10.37 0.09 2.08
N VAL A 18 -9.45 -0.70 1.49
CA VAL A 18 -8.17 -0.21 0.98
C VAL A 18 -8.41 0.83 -0.10
N TYR A 19 -9.22 0.50 -1.11
CA TYR A 19 -9.51 1.39 -2.23
C TYR A 19 -10.17 2.68 -1.75
N LYS A 20 -11.17 2.60 -0.86
CA LYS A 20 -11.85 3.76 -0.27
C LYS A 20 -10.88 4.72 0.43
N LEU A 21 -9.98 4.20 1.29
CA LEU A 21 -9.01 5.04 1.98
C LEU A 21 -8.01 5.67 1.02
N MET A 22 -7.50 4.90 0.06
CA MET A 22 -6.60 5.42 -0.97
C MET A 22 -7.25 6.52 -1.80
N GLN A 23 -8.48 6.32 -2.22
CA GLN A 23 -9.25 7.32 -2.97
C GLN A 23 -9.40 8.60 -2.14
N THR A 24 -9.77 8.48 -0.85
CA THR A 24 -9.85 9.63 0.06
C THR A 24 -8.52 10.37 0.18
N VAL A 25 -7.40 9.66 0.31
CA VAL A 25 -6.06 10.28 0.32
C VAL A 25 -5.82 11.04 -0.99
N LEU A 26 -6.01 10.38 -2.14
CA LEU A 26 -5.72 10.94 -3.46
C LEU A 26 -6.55 12.18 -3.78
N GLU A 27 -7.85 12.15 -3.52
CA GLU A 27 -8.79 13.27 -3.72
C GLU A 27 -8.41 14.51 -2.90
N ASN A 28 -7.73 14.34 -1.77
CA ASN A 28 -7.33 15.44 -0.89
C ASN A 28 -5.89 15.95 -1.11
N THR A 29 -5.17 15.45 -2.12
CA THR A 29 -3.82 15.96 -2.45
C THR A 29 -3.85 17.27 -3.22
N GLY A 30 -4.90 17.52 -3.99
CA GLY A 30 -4.96 18.62 -4.95
C GLY A 30 -3.89 18.51 -6.05
N VAL A 31 -3.47 17.30 -6.39
CA VAL A 31 -2.51 16.95 -7.45
C VAL A 31 -3.17 15.91 -8.35
N ASP A 32 -2.88 15.92 -9.63
CA ASP A 32 -3.36 14.92 -10.57
C ASP A 32 -2.93 13.52 -10.16
N TYR A 33 -3.83 12.56 -10.26
CA TYR A 33 -3.54 11.20 -9.87
C TYR A 33 -4.14 10.15 -10.82
N GLU A 34 -3.57 8.97 -10.76
CA GLU A 34 -4.13 7.76 -11.35
C GLU A 34 -4.20 6.69 -10.26
N LEU A 35 -5.32 5.99 -10.14
CA LEU A 35 -5.50 4.89 -9.20
C LEU A 35 -5.64 3.57 -9.95
N VAL A 36 -4.70 2.67 -9.72
CA VAL A 36 -4.63 1.35 -10.35
C VAL A 36 -4.93 0.26 -9.32
N SER A 37 -5.80 -0.66 -9.67
CA SER A 37 -6.06 -1.87 -8.88
C SER A 37 -5.23 -3.05 -9.40
N LEU A 38 -4.65 -3.82 -8.48
CA LEU A 38 -4.01 -5.12 -8.80
C LEU A 38 -5.02 -6.25 -8.94
N ARG A 39 -6.30 -5.99 -8.65
CA ARG A 39 -7.36 -6.98 -8.83
C ARG A 39 -7.45 -7.42 -10.30
N GLY A 40 -7.43 -8.73 -10.52
CA GLY A 40 -7.48 -9.32 -11.87
C GLY A 40 -6.17 -9.22 -12.67
N LYS A 41 -5.10 -8.68 -12.07
CA LYS A 41 -3.78 -8.69 -12.68
C LYS A 41 -2.98 -9.92 -12.25
N THR A 42 -2.22 -10.45 -13.19
CA THR A 42 -1.28 -11.54 -12.94
C THR A 42 0.13 -10.94 -12.83
N ILE A 43 0.66 -10.88 -11.62
CA ILE A 43 2.02 -10.41 -11.34
C ILE A 43 2.69 -11.47 -10.48
N SER A 44 3.74 -12.11 -11.01
CA SER A 44 4.54 -13.08 -10.27
C SER A 44 5.60 -12.41 -9.41
N GLY A 45 6.10 -13.12 -8.40
CA GLY A 45 7.26 -12.69 -7.60
C GLY A 45 8.55 -12.62 -8.41
N CYS A 46 9.60 -12.09 -7.79
CA CYS A 46 10.93 -12.04 -8.40
C CYS A 46 11.55 -13.45 -8.45
N ILE A 47 11.96 -13.86 -9.62
CA ILE A 47 12.62 -15.17 -9.84
C ILE A 47 14.15 -15.09 -9.80
N ALA A 48 14.71 -13.97 -9.36
CA ALA A 48 16.16 -13.74 -9.24
C ALA A 48 16.97 -14.01 -10.53
N CYS A 49 16.38 -13.87 -11.71
CA CYS A 49 17.03 -14.12 -12.99
C CYS A 49 18.09 -13.10 -13.39
N LEU A 50 18.18 -11.97 -12.67
CA LEU A 50 19.09 -10.84 -12.91
C LEU A 50 18.97 -10.19 -14.30
N GLY A 51 17.93 -10.51 -15.06
CA GLY A 51 17.71 -9.93 -16.39
C GLY A 51 17.53 -8.41 -16.40
N CYS A 52 17.16 -7.81 -15.26
CA CYS A 52 16.96 -6.36 -15.10
C CYS A 52 18.25 -5.57 -14.80
N VAL A 53 19.38 -6.22 -14.47
CA VAL A 53 20.58 -5.50 -14.03
C VAL A 53 21.21 -4.63 -15.11
N LYS A 54 20.94 -4.91 -16.38
CA LYS A 54 21.53 -4.18 -17.52
C LYS A 54 20.81 -2.87 -17.80
N ASP A 55 19.50 -2.82 -17.65
CA ASP A 55 18.65 -1.75 -18.18
C ASP A 55 17.49 -1.33 -17.28
N ASN A 56 17.45 -1.84 -16.05
CA ASN A 56 16.36 -1.59 -15.09
C ASN A 56 14.97 -2.00 -15.62
N ILE A 57 14.91 -3.03 -16.46
CA ILE A 57 13.67 -3.57 -17.02
C ILE A 57 13.55 -5.04 -16.67
N CYS A 58 12.52 -5.41 -15.93
CA CYS A 58 12.25 -6.81 -15.64
C CYS A 58 11.90 -7.59 -16.90
N LYS A 59 12.45 -8.80 -17.04
CA LYS A 59 12.28 -9.66 -18.22
C LYS A 59 11.16 -10.70 -18.05
N VAL A 60 10.49 -10.71 -16.90
CA VAL A 60 9.29 -11.53 -16.72
C VAL A 60 8.11 -10.80 -17.36
N GLU A 61 7.49 -11.44 -18.33
CA GLU A 61 6.35 -10.93 -19.07
C GLU A 61 5.07 -11.20 -18.31
N ASP A 62 4.50 -10.17 -17.71
CA ASP A 62 3.23 -10.20 -16.99
C ASP A 62 2.64 -8.77 -16.88
N ASP A 63 1.57 -8.61 -16.09
CA ASP A 63 0.88 -7.32 -15.93
C ASP A 63 1.71 -6.22 -15.25
N LEU A 64 2.93 -6.50 -14.80
CA LEU A 64 3.84 -5.46 -14.31
C LEU A 64 4.41 -4.62 -15.46
N ALA A 65 4.65 -5.19 -16.64
CA ALA A 65 5.26 -4.48 -17.76
C ALA A 65 4.54 -3.16 -18.10
N PRO A 66 3.20 -3.13 -18.29
CA PRO A 66 2.48 -1.88 -18.54
C PRO A 66 2.41 -0.92 -17.34
N LEU A 67 2.65 -1.41 -16.12
CA LEU A 67 2.66 -0.57 -14.92
C LEU A 67 4.02 0.11 -14.70
N ARG A 68 5.09 -0.44 -15.26
CA ARG A 68 6.46 0.03 -15.05
C ARG A 68 6.61 1.52 -15.37
N GLU A 69 6.16 1.94 -16.53
CA GLU A 69 6.27 3.34 -16.97
C GLU A 69 5.50 4.28 -16.04
N LYS A 70 4.33 3.88 -15.58
CA LYS A 70 3.53 4.65 -14.61
C LYS A 70 4.24 4.78 -13.26
N ILE A 71 4.89 3.71 -12.78
CA ILE A 71 5.68 3.70 -11.54
C ILE A 71 6.86 4.66 -11.67
N VAL A 72 7.59 4.62 -12.79
CA VAL A 72 8.75 5.49 -13.01
C VAL A 72 8.33 6.95 -13.18
N ALA A 73 7.26 7.22 -13.93
CA ALA A 73 6.81 8.58 -14.24
C ALA A 73 6.13 9.30 -13.06
N ALA A 74 5.62 8.58 -12.06
CA ALA A 74 4.96 9.20 -10.91
C ALA A 74 5.95 9.97 -10.04
N ASP A 75 5.52 11.13 -9.52
CA ASP A 75 6.29 11.93 -8.56
C ASP A 75 6.14 11.41 -7.12
N ALA A 76 5.01 10.77 -6.82
CA ALA A 76 4.71 10.17 -5.52
C ALA A 76 3.74 9.00 -5.64
N TYR A 77 3.60 8.27 -4.53
CA TYR A 77 2.73 7.10 -4.44
C TYR A 77 1.71 7.20 -3.32
N VAL A 78 0.51 6.66 -3.55
CA VAL A 78 -0.40 6.21 -2.51
C VAL A 78 -0.56 4.71 -2.68
N PHE A 79 0.03 3.92 -1.80
CA PHE A 79 0.04 2.47 -1.94
C PHE A 79 -0.77 1.84 -0.82
N GLY A 80 -1.70 0.96 -1.18
CA GLY A 80 -2.59 0.34 -0.20
C GLY A 80 -2.64 -1.18 -0.30
N ALA A 81 -2.62 -1.84 0.86
CA ALA A 81 -2.70 -3.29 0.95
C ALA A 81 -3.62 -3.78 2.05
N PRO A 82 -4.28 -4.94 1.86
CA PRO A 82 -5.00 -5.61 2.93
C PRO A 82 -4.04 -6.38 3.83
N ASN A 83 -4.44 -6.53 5.09
CA ASN A 83 -3.74 -7.38 6.05
C ASN A 83 -4.10 -8.86 5.83
N TYR A 84 -3.11 -9.67 5.49
CA TYR A 84 -3.21 -11.12 5.41
C TYR A 84 -2.15 -11.73 6.32
N TYR A 85 -2.57 -12.37 7.43
CA TYR A 85 -1.66 -13.00 8.41
C TYR A 85 -0.58 -12.05 8.94
N ALA A 86 -0.95 -10.81 9.27
CA ALA A 86 -0.05 -9.77 9.76
C ALA A 86 1.05 -9.33 8.75
N THR A 87 0.80 -9.51 7.46
CA THR A 87 1.69 -9.09 6.38
C THR A 87 0.90 -8.58 5.17
N LEU A 88 1.58 -8.19 4.10
CA LEU A 88 0.98 -7.90 2.80
C LEU A 88 0.36 -9.15 2.17
N ASN A 89 -0.68 -8.96 1.38
CA ASN A 89 -1.16 -10.05 0.54
C ASN A 89 -0.18 -10.34 -0.62
N ALA A 90 -0.20 -11.56 -1.13
CA ALA A 90 0.77 -12.06 -2.12
C ALA A 90 0.89 -11.17 -3.36
N ALA A 91 -0.21 -10.67 -3.92
CA ALA A 91 -0.17 -9.82 -5.12
C ALA A 91 0.60 -8.50 -4.87
N THR A 92 0.42 -7.88 -3.70
CA THR A 92 1.16 -6.67 -3.32
C THR A 92 2.64 -6.99 -3.11
N HIS A 93 2.93 -8.09 -2.42
CA HIS A 93 4.30 -8.51 -2.13
C HIS A 93 5.06 -8.82 -3.43
N ALA A 94 4.47 -9.61 -4.33
CA ALA A 94 5.04 -9.93 -5.63
C ALA A 94 5.37 -8.69 -6.47
N LEU A 95 4.45 -7.70 -6.51
CA LEU A 95 4.73 -6.43 -7.18
C LEU A 95 5.95 -5.73 -6.59
N LEU A 96 6.04 -5.65 -5.26
CA LEU A 96 7.11 -4.92 -4.56
C LEU A 96 8.45 -5.64 -4.63
N GLU A 97 8.49 -6.97 -4.61
CA GLU A 97 9.72 -7.74 -4.91
C GLU A 97 10.28 -7.37 -6.30
N ARG A 98 9.40 -7.21 -7.26
CA ARG A 98 9.75 -6.85 -8.63
C ARG A 98 10.23 -5.40 -8.78
N TRP A 99 10.08 -4.53 -7.75
CA TRP A 99 10.72 -3.21 -7.70
C TRP A 99 12.24 -3.30 -7.59
N PHE A 100 12.79 -4.48 -7.31
CA PHE A 100 14.22 -4.74 -7.43
C PHE A 100 14.79 -4.32 -8.79
N GLN A 101 14.01 -4.38 -9.88
CA GLN A 101 14.41 -3.90 -11.20
C GLN A 101 14.85 -2.43 -11.22
N PHE A 102 14.35 -1.60 -10.31
CA PHE A 102 14.66 -0.17 -10.27
C PHE A 102 15.94 0.18 -9.51
N ARG A 103 16.65 -0.83 -8.98
CA ARG A 103 17.82 -0.65 -8.11
C ARG A 103 19.16 -0.89 -8.80
N HIS A 104 19.15 -1.07 -10.12
CA HIS A 104 20.34 -1.35 -10.90
C HIS A 104 20.75 -0.14 -11.73
N GLN A 105 21.98 -0.16 -12.27
CA GLN A 105 22.53 0.85 -13.16
C GLN A 105 22.39 2.27 -12.60
N THR A 106 21.36 3.00 -13.01
CA THR A 106 21.13 4.37 -12.55
C THR A 106 20.68 4.42 -11.10
N GLY A 107 19.96 3.42 -10.60
CA GLY A 107 19.50 3.28 -9.21
C GLY A 107 18.48 4.33 -8.75
N ASP A 108 18.38 5.47 -9.40
CA ASP A 108 17.66 6.67 -8.96
C ASP A 108 16.24 6.84 -9.48
N LEU A 109 15.73 5.87 -10.24
CA LEU A 109 14.40 5.96 -10.86
C LEU A 109 13.27 6.24 -9.85
N LEU A 110 13.38 5.67 -8.65
CA LEU A 110 12.40 5.85 -7.56
C LEU A 110 12.90 6.72 -6.40
N TRP A 111 14.19 6.98 -6.31
CA TRP A 111 14.80 7.63 -5.15
C TRP A 111 14.24 9.02 -4.89
N GLY A 112 14.04 9.32 -3.63
CA GLY A 112 13.57 10.62 -3.17
C GLY A 112 12.10 10.92 -3.48
N LYS A 113 11.33 9.97 -4.03
CA LYS A 113 9.88 10.13 -4.16
C LYS A 113 9.21 10.04 -2.79
N LEU A 114 7.97 10.53 -2.72
CA LEU A 114 7.16 10.51 -1.50
C LEU A 114 6.11 9.40 -1.58
N ALA A 115 5.71 8.87 -0.44
CA ALA A 115 4.62 7.89 -0.40
C ALA A 115 3.70 8.05 0.81
N VAL A 116 2.45 7.66 0.65
CA VAL A 116 1.51 7.36 1.73
C VAL A 116 1.25 5.85 1.71
N ALA A 117 1.45 5.19 2.85
CA ALA A 117 1.15 3.78 3.03
C ALA A 117 -0.24 3.61 3.64
N VAL A 118 -1.10 2.82 3.00
CA VAL A 118 -2.46 2.54 3.44
C VAL A 118 -2.63 1.06 3.78
N GLY A 119 -3.05 0.77 5.00
CA GLY A 119 -3.29 -0.60 5.45
C GLY A 119 -4.72 -0.80 5.94
N VAL A 120 -5.37 -1.90 5.54
CA VAL A 120 -6.69 -2.28 6.04
C VAL A 120 -6.71 -3.76 6.41
N GLY A 121 -7.23 -4.07 7.60
CA GLY A 121 -7.35 -5.46 8.06
C GLY A 121 -8.62 -5.71 8.85
N GLY A 122 -9.00 -6.97 9.00
CA GLY A 122 -10.15 -7.38 9.82
C GLY A 122 -9.99 -7.02 11.30
N THR A 123 -8.75 -6.98 11.79
CA THR A 123 -8.39 -6.54 13.15
C THR A 123 -7.56 -5.28 13.15
N SER A 124 -6.58 -5.19 12.26
CA SER A 124 -5.69 -4.03 12.16
C SER A 124 -5.12 -3.89 10.75
N GLY A 125 -5.03 -2.67 10.25
CA GLY A 125 -4.30 -2.31 9.03
C GLY A 125 -2.83 -1.95 9.27
N ARG A 126 -2.35 -1.99 10.52
CA ARG A 126 -1.00 -1.54 10.87
C ARG A 126 0.09 -2.33 10.15
N PHE A 127 0.01 -3.66 10.22
CA PHE A 127 1.06 -4.52 9.68
C PHE A 127 1.36 -4.29 8.20
N PRO A 128 0.37 -4.29 7.27
CA PRO A 128 0.67 -4.00 5.87
C PRO A 128 1.18 -2.56 5.66
N ALA A 129 0.74 -1.58 6.43
CA ALA A 129 1.25 -0.22 6.33
C ALA A 129 2.70 -0.10 6.78
N ASP A 130 3.09 -0.79 7.86
CA ASP A 130 4.47 -0.84 8.36
C ASP A 130 5.39 -1.57 7.36
N GLU A 131 4.92 -2.65 6.75
CA GLU A 131 5.67 -3.38 5.74
C GLU A 131 5.85 -2.59 4.45
N LEU A 132 4.82 -1.85 4.00
CA LEU A 132 4.94 -0.90 2.90
C LEU A 132 6.00 0.18 3.20
N GLU A 133 5.97 0.79 4.38
CA GLU A 133 6.98 1.77 4.80
C GLU A 133 8.39 1.19 4.74
N LYS A 134 8.58 -0.04 5.22
CA LYS A 134 9.87 -0.74 5.15
C LYS A 134 10.34 -0.92 3.70
N LEU A 135 9.47 -1.38 2.81
CA LEU A 135 9.79 -1.60 1.40
C LEU A 135 10.08 -0.27 0.66
N PHE A 136 9.37 0.79 1.01
CA PHE A 136 9.68 2.14 0.51
C PHE A 136 11.05 2.62 0.97
N LEU A 137 11.41 2.40 2.23
CA LEU A 137 12.73 2.74 2.76
C LEU A 137 13.85 2.11 1.95
N TYR A 138 13.73 0.81 1.59
CA TYR A 138 14.72 0.13 0.75
C TYR A 138 14.81 0.67 -0.67
N ASN A 139 13.81 1.41 -1.15
CA ASN A 139 13.81 2.08 -2.43
C ASN A 139 14.09 3.59 -2.33
N PHE A 140 14.56 4.05 -1.17
CA PHE A 140 14.81 5.45 -0.82
C PHE A 140 13.61 6.38 -1.09
N ILE A 141 12.41 5.88 -0.85
CA ILE A 141 11.15 6.60 -0.90
C ILE A 141 10.76 7.00 0.52
N GLU A 142 10.44 8.25 0.75
CA GLU A 142 9.98 8.73 2.05
C GLU A 142 8.50 8.45 2.25
N THR A 143 8.16 7.69 3.30
CA THR A 143 6.78 7.58 3.76
C THR A 143 6.42 8.83 4.57
N VAL A 144 5.55 9.66 4.01
CA VAL A 144 5.10 10.92 4.66
C VAL A 144 3.96 10.70 5.64
N ALA A 145 3.16 9.67 5.41
CA ALA A 145 2.08 9.28 6.32
C ALA A 145 1.73 7.79 6.18
N LYS A 146 1.17 7.24 7.26
CA LYS A 146 0.51 5.92 7.28
C LYS A 146 -0.95 6.11 7.65
N VAL A 147 -1.86 5.51 6.88
CA VAL A 147 -3.29 5.47 7.14
C VAL A 147 -3.71 4.03 7.36
N THR A 148 -4.29 3.74 8.51
CA THR A 148 -4.69 2.38 8.86
C THR A 148 -6.16 2.33 9.27
N GLY A 149 -6.89 1.33 8.79
CA GLY A 149 -8.29 1.16 9.10
C GLY A 149 -8.67 -0.29 9.36
N GLN A 150 -9.82 -0.48 10.01
CA GLN A 150 -10.45 -1.77 10.15
C GLN A 150 -11.46 -1.98 9.02
N GLY A 151 -11.32 -3.07 8.28
CA GLY A 151 -12.27 -3.50 7.26
C GLY A 151 -12.95 -4.81 7.66
N ALA A 152 -13.95 -5.22 6.90
CA ALA A 152 -14.63 -6.48 7.13
C ALA A 152 -13.67 -7.67 6.97
N ALA A 153 -13.51 -8.50 7.98
CA ALA A 153 -12.99 -9.84 7.81
C ALA A 153 -13.91 -10.64 6.88
N SER A 154 -13.34 -11.57 6.11
CA SER A 154 -14.12 -12.39 5.18
C SER A 154 -15.23 -13.20 5.87
N CYS A 155 -15.07 -13.49 7.16
CA CYS A 155 -16.07 -14.16 7.99
C CYS A 155 -17.43 -13.46 8.02
N TYR A 156 -17.48 -12.15 7.87
CA TYR A 156 -18.74 -11.40 7.82
C TYR A 156 -19.52 -11.60 6.49
N THR A 157 -18.87 -12.10 5.45
CA THR A 157 -19.44 -12.18 4.08
C THR A 157 -19.33 -13.56 3.46
N CYS A 158 -18.74 -14.55 4.14
CA CYS A 158 -18.53 -15.90 3.62
C CYS A 158 -19.79 -16.79 3.65
N GLY A 159 -20.87 -16.36 4.29
CA GLY A 159 -22.11 -17.13 4.48
C GLY A 159 -22.08 -18.12 5.65
N HIS A 160 -20.94 -18.27 6.33
CA HIS A 160 -20.78 -19.21 7.46
C HIS A 160 -20.39 -18.51 8.78
N GLY A 161 -20.29 -17.20 8.79
CA GLY A 161 -19.76 -16.44 9.94
C GLY A 161 -20.54 -16.60 11.24
N GLU A 162 -21.84 -16.91 11.16
CA GLU A 162 -22.73 -17.11 12.32
C GLU A 162 -22.54 -18.48 13.00
N THR A 163 -22.00 -19.45 12.30
CA THR A 163 -21.87 -20.85 12.78
C THR A 163 -20.43 -21.35 12.82
N CYS A 164 -19.50 -20.60 12.24
CA CYS A 164 -18.09 -20.98 12.13
C CYS A 164 -17.39 -20.85 13.49
N GLN A 165 -16.93 -21.98 14.07
CA GLN A 165 -16.27 -22.02 15.39
C GLN A 165 -14.99 -21.15 15.48
N VAL A 166 -14.33 -20.91 14.34
CA VAL A 166 -13.13 -20.05 14.22
C VAL A 166 -13.44 -18.70 13.53
N GLY A 167 -14.73 -18.40 13.39
CA GLY A 167 -15.18 -17.18 12.72
C GLY A 167 -15.03 -15.93 13.59
N VAL A 168 -14.52 -14.86 13.00
CA VAL A 168 -14.37 -13.56 13.68
C VAL A 168 -15.68 -13.06 14.32
N PRO A 169 -16.86 -13.15 13.66
CA PRO A 169 -18.12 -12.72 14.29
C PRO A 169 -18.42 -13.51 15.59
N LEU A 170 -18.24 -14.82 15.57
CA LEU A 170 -18.46 -15.65 16.75
C LEU A 170 -17.47 -15.31 17.86
N MET A 171 -16.20 -15.10 17.53
CA MET A 171 -15.17 -14.75 18.51
C MET A 171 -15.41 -13.39 19.18
N ILE A 172 -15.96 -12.42 18.44
CA ILE A 172 -16.19 -11.05 18.96
C ILE A 172 -17.54 -10.94 19.66
N HIS A 173 -18.59 -11.54 19.11
CA HIS A 173 -19.98 -11.31 19.53
C HIS A 173 -20.59 -12.50 20.29
N GLY A 174 -19.90 -13.62 20.35
CA GLY A 174 -20.35 -14.82 21.07
C GLY A 174 -21.27 -15.75 20.25
N GLN A 175 -21.66 -16.87 20.87
CA GLN A 175 -22.53 -17.86 20.24
C GLN A 175 -23.94 -17.32 19.99
N GLY A 176 -24.53 -17.74 18.87
CA GLY A 176 -25.87 -17.30 18.46
C GLY A 176 -25.88 -15.92 17.77
N VAL A 177 -24.71 -15.33 17.50
CA VAL A 177 -24.63 -14.06 16.79
C VAL A 177 -25.35 -14.15 15.45
N LYS A 178 -26.14 -13.11 15.14
CA LYS A 178 -26.72 -12.85 13.83
C LYS A 178 -26.01 -11.67 13.21
N ILE A 179 -25.40 -11.88 12.05
CA ILE A 179 -24.63 -10.84 11.35
C ILE A 179 -25.60 -9.84 10.72
N THR A 180 -25.55 -8.59 11.20
CA THR A 180 -26.29 -7.48 10.61
C THR A 180 -25.34 -6.54 9.86
N PRO A 181 -25.82 -5.74 8.90
CA PRO A 181 -24.98 -4.79 8.15
C PRO A 181 -24.22 -3.79 9.05
N ASP A 182 -24.79 -3.46 10.23
CA ASP A 182 -24.16 -2.51 11.16
C ASP A 182 -22.96 -3.11 11.89
N MET A 183 -22.94 -4.42 12.06
CA MET A 183 -21.83 -5.15 12.69
C MET A 183 -20.63 -5.31 11.76
N ILE A 184 -20.81 -5.12 10.44
CA ILE A 184 -19.75 -5.30 9.47
C ILE A 184 -18.81 -4.07 9.52
N PRO A 185 -17.53 -4.24 9.90
CA PRO A 185 -16.58 -3.14 9.91
C PRO A 185 -16.42 -2.53 8.52
N ASP A 186 -16.55 -1.21 8.43
CA ASP A 186 -16.29 -0.43 7.22
C ASP A 186 -15.45 0.79 7.58
N VAL A 187 -14.38 1.04 6.84
CA VAL A 187 -13.51 2.21 7.04
C VAL A 187 -14.29 3.53 6.94
N ALA A 188 -15.33 3.58 6.10
CA ALA A 188 -16.18 4.76 5.96
C ALA A 188 -16.98 5.09 7.24
N LYS A 189 -17.21 4.12 8.11
CA LYS A 189 -17.86 4.29 9.43
C LYS A 189 -16.87 4.69 10.53
N GLN A 190 -15.60 4.92 10.21
CA GLN A 190 -14.54 5.25 11.17
C GLN A 190 -14.07 6.70 10.97
N PRO A 191 -14.71 7.69 11.62
CA PRO A 191 -14.46 9.11 11.34
C PRO A 191 -13.00 9.52 11.58
N LYS A 192 -12.33 8.97 12.58
CA LYS A 192 -10.90 9.24 12.85
C LYS A 192 -10.00 8.71 11.72
N VAL A 193 -10.33 7.57 11.15
CA VAL A 193 -9.59 6.95 10.04
C VAL A 193 -9.78 7.76 8.76
N MET A 194 -11.01 8.18 8.48
CA MET A 194 -11.33 9.03 7.33
C MET A 194 -10.66 10.40 7.45
N ALA A 195 -10.66 11.00 8.62
CA ALA A 195 -9.94 12.26 8.88
C ALA A 195 -8.42 12.10 8.67
N ALA A 196 -7.84 11.01 9.16
CA ALA A 196 -6.41 10.71 8.92
C ALA A 196 -6.09 10.54 7.44
N ALA A 197 -6.98 9.94 6.65
CA ALA A 197 -6.80 9.82 5.19
C ALA A 197 -6.83 11.19 4.50
N VAL A 198 -7.75 12.08 4.89
CA VAL A 198 -7.82 13.47 4.41
C VAL A 198 -6.52 14.22 4.71
N GLU A 199 -6.06 14.17 5.97
CA GLU A 199 -4.84 14.87 6.38
C GLU A 199 -3.58 14.29 5.71
N ALA A 200 -3.49 12.97 5.50
CA ALA A 200 -2.41 12.35 4.75
C ALA A 200 -2.37 12.84 3.28
N GLY A 201 -3.53 12.99 2.66
CA GLY A 201 -3.64 13.56 1.32
C GLY A 201 -3.16 15.02 1.25
N LYS A 202 -3.64 15.86 2.16
CA LYS A 202 -3.20 17.26 2.25
C LYS A 202 -1.69 17.36 2.46
N LEU A 203 -1.14 16.56 3.38
CA LEU A 203 0.29 16.55 3.66
C LEU A 203 1.10 16.15 2.42
N LEU A 204 0.72 15.07 1.73
CA LEU A 204 1.39 14.63 0.51
C LEU A 204 1.36 15.72 -0.56
N GLY A 205 0.20 16.33 -0.79
CA GLY A 205 0.03 17.40 -1.77
C GLY A 205 0.85 18.64 -1.43
N GLN A 206 0.87 19.06 -0.16
CA GLN A 206 1.69 20.18 0.30
C GLN A 206 3.18 19.90 0.13
N ARG A 207 3.65 18.70 0.52
CA ARG A 207 5.05 18.29 0.37
C ARG A 207 5.50 18.32 -1.08
N LEU A 208 4.65 17.90 -2.03
CA LEU A 208 4.96 17.96 -3.45
C LEU A 208 5.01 19.39 -4.00
N LYS A 209 4.04 20.23 -3.61
CA LYS A 209 3.90 21.60 -4.14
C LYS A 209 4.94 22.58 -3.59
N ASN A 210 5.40 22.37 -2.38
CA ASN A 210 6.29 23.29 -1.66
C ASN A 210 7.80 23.01 -1.92
N GLY A 211 8.18 22.77 -3.17
CA GLY A 211 9.59 22.62 -3.54
C GLY A 211 10.16 21.25 -3.17
N HIS A 212 9.50 20.17 -3.56
CA HIS A 212 10.00 18.81 -3.33
C HIS A 212 11.37 18.61 -4.01
N ASP A 213 12.40 18.42 -3.20
CA ASP A 213 13.76 18.10 -3.63
C ASP A 213 14.04 16.61 -3.42
N ARG A 214 14.04 15.83 -4.51
CA ARG A 214 14.30 14.39 -4.48
C ARG A 214 15.68 14.05 -3.91
N MET A 215 16.70 14.87 -4.17
CA MET A 215 18.05 14.60 -3.67
C MET A 215 18.15 14.80 -2.15
N ALA A 216 17.52 15.86 -1.63
CA ALA A 216 17.45 16.08 -0.18
C ALA A 216 16.68 14.95 0.53
N VAL A 217 15.55 14.53 -0.04
CA VAL A 217 14.76 13.39 0.49
C VAL A 217 15.56 12.09 0.43
N THR A 218 16.28 11.83 -0.66
CA THR A 218 17.14 10.64 -0.80
C THR A 218 18.18 10.59 0.32
N ARG A 219 18.93 11.67 0.55
CA ARG A 219 19.93 11.73 1.62
C ARG A 219 19.32 11.44 2.99
N LYS A 220 18.20 12.10 3.32
CA LYS A 220 17.48 11.86 4.57
C LYS A 220 17.07 10.41 4.78
N VAL A 221 16.55 9.75 3.72
CA VAL A 221 16.12 8.36 3.80
C VAL A 221 17.32 7.40 3.91
N GLN A 222 18.43 7.69 3.23
CA GLN A 222 19.67 6.93 3.33
C GLN A 222 20.24 7.00 4.76
N GLU A 223 20.30 8.19 5.37
CA GLU A 223 20.73 8.36 6.76
C GLU A 223 19.85 7.56 7.74
N LYS A 224 18.52 7.61 7.57
CA LYS A 224 17.59 6.80 8.37
C LYS A 224 17.88 5.30 8.23
N MET A 225 18.11 4.83 7.01
CA MET A 225 18.41 3.42 6.74
C MET A 225 19.74 3.00 7.36
N MET A 226 20.78 3.81 7.24
CA MET A 226 22.10 3.53 7.85
C MET A 226 22.00 3.47 9.38
N ALA A 227 21.25 4.37 10.00
CA ALA A 227 21.03 4.35 11.44
C ALA A 227 20.33 3.07 11.91
N MET A 228 19.37 2.55 11.13
CA MET A 228 18.71 1.27 11.44
C MET A 228 19.69 0.10 11.39
N PHE A 229 20.59 0.03 10.42
CA PHE A 229 21.59 -1.05 10.35
C PHE A 229 22.61 -0.96 11.48
N ALA A 230 23.05 0.25 11.84
CA ALA A 230 23.98 0.45 12.96
C ALA A 230 23.39 0.03 14.31
N SER A 231 22.07 0.16 14.51
CA SER A 231 21.39 -0.26 15.74
C SER A 231 21.08 -1.76 15.81
N SER A 232 21.24 -2.50 14.70
CA SER A 232 20.95 -3.93 14.58
C SER A 232 22.21 -4.81 14.60
N ALA A 233 23.39 -4.20 14.60
CA ALA A 233 24.69 -4.84 14.74
C ALA A 233 25.17 -4.79 16.20
#